data_037957fe8fe4e7916b71173e07b0ac15
#
_entry.id   037957fe8fe4e7916b71173e07b0ac15
#
_cell.length_a   1.000
_cell.length_b   1.000
_cell.length_c   1.000
_cell.angle_alpha   90.00
_cell.angle_beta   90.00
_cell.angle_gamma   90.00
#
_symmetry.space_group_name_H-M   'P 1'
#
loop_
_entity.id
_entity.type
_entity.pdbx_description
1 polymer ?
#
loop_
_entity_poly.entity_id
_entity_poly.type
_entity_poly.pdbx_seq_one_letter_code
_entity_poly.pdbx_strand_id
1 'polypeptide(L)'
;GLNPMTIERRELRGEDVPLERLGDLWFGPLCLTTREAENLFLAAVPEGRLALPEIARLLGLSPEAAARQYLPDVALPPEGVDLHARVTHQAAEYRRVEHARDALIANDPEAFGRLMVASHDSCRDNLGVSCPELDRLVDAALRAGALGARLTGAGFGGATVNLVWREKTFSFIEEMARACYANHPGPPPVFIAETAPPAGVGDLRG
;
A
#
# COMPACT_ATOMS: atom_id res chain seq x y z
N GLY A 1 -23.45 1.97 7.66
CA GLY A 1 -23.71 1.38 8.97
C GLY A 1 -22.49 0.65 9.47
N LEU A 2 -22.19 0.77 10.77
CA LEU A 2 -21.10 0.01 11.40
C LEU A 2 -21.44 -1.49 11.42
N ASN A 3 -20.43 -2.34 11.31
CA ASN A 3 -20.58 -3.79 11.44
C ASN A 3 -21.22 -4.13 12.81
N PRO A 4 -22.09 -5.14 12.90
CA PRO A 4 -22.68 -5.62 14.15
C PRO A 4 -21.69 -5.79 15.29
N MET A 5 -20.51 -6.37 15.04
CA MET A 5 -19.46 -6.51 16.05
C MET A 5 -18.97 -5.17 16.63
N THR A 6 -18.95 -4.12 15.82
CA THR A 6 -18.56 -2.78 16.28
C THR A 6 -19.70 -2.15 17.09
N ILE A 7 -20.94 -2.45 16.73
CA ILE A 7 -22.13 -2.02 17.48
C ILE A 7 -22.15 -2.69 18.85
N GLU A 8 -21.93 -4.01 18.94
CA GLU A 8 -21.86 -4.72 20.22
C GLU A 8 -20.78 -4.19 21.15
N ARG A 9 -19.55 -3.93 20.63
CA ARG A 9 -18.46 -3.32 21.42
C ARG A 9 -18.79 -1.90 21.87
N ARG A 10 -19.50 -1.15 21.03
CA ARG A 10 -19.97 0.20 21.33
C ARG A 10 -21.04 0.18 22.41
N GLU A 11 -21.99 -0.73 22.30
CA GLU A 11 -23.05 -0.93 23.31
C GLU A 11 -22.49 -1.40 24.66
N LEU A 12 -21.51 -2.31 24.64
CA LEU A 12 -20.83 -2.80 25.84
C LEU A 12 -20.03 -1.71 26.57
N ARG A 13 -19.59 -0.66 25.88
CA ARG A 13 -18.84 0.47 26.47
C ARG A 13 -19.75 1.64 26.86
N GLY A 14 -21.00 1.67 26.41
CA GLY A 14 -21.97 2.73 26.72
C GLY A 14 -21.58 4.12 26.20
N GLU A 15 -20.64 4.21 25.26
CA GLU A 15 -20.10 5.46 24.74
C GLU A 15 -20.32 5.58 23.24
N ASP A 16 -20.64 6.80 22.81
CA ASP A 16 -20.67 7.15 21.39
C ASP A 16 -19.24 7.49 20.97
N VAL A 17 -18.55 6.53 20.31
CA VAL A 17 -17.16 6.69 19.89
C VAL A 17 -17.11 7.34 18.51
N PRO A 18 -16.73 8.62 18.40
CA PRO A 18 -16.56 9.25 17.11
C PRO A 18 -15.35 8.63 16.40
N LEU A 19 -15.53 8.25 15.13
CA LEU A 19 -14.46 7.82 14.25
C LEU A 19 -14.24 8.95 13.23
N GLU A 20 -13.14 9.67 13.37
CA GLU A 20 -12.77 10.77 12.48
C GLU A 20 -11.81 10.32 11.37
N ARG A 21 -10.99 9.32 11.66
CA ARG A 21 -9.97 8.78 10.77
C ARG A 21 -9.80 7.28 10.95
N LEU A 22 -9.23 6.63 9.93
CA LEU A 22 -8.98 5.19 9.95
C LEU A 22 -8.18 4.72 11.17
N GLY A 23 -7.18 5.50 11.60
CA GLY A 23 -6.37 5.18 12.78
C GLY A 23 -7.16 4.98 14.06
N ASP A 24 -8.33 5.58 14.19
CA ASP A 24 -9.16 5.49 15.38
C ASP A 24 -9.72 4.08 15.61
N LEU A 25 -9.72 3.24 14.57
CA LEU A 25 -10.09 1.83 14.68
C LEU A 25 -9.06 1.02 15.48
N TRP A 26 -7.77 1.30 15.30
CA TRP A 26 -6.67 0.59 15.97
C TRP A 26 -6.20 1.28 17.25
N PHE A 27 -6.04 2.60 17.20
CA PHE A 27 -5.43 3.41 18.25
C PHE A 27 -6.43 4.22 19.08
N GLY A 28 -7.70 4.20 18.68
CA GLY A 28 -8.80 4.86 19.39
C GLY A 28 -9.50 3.95 20.41
N PRO A 29 -10.62 4.38 20.94
CA PRO A 29 -11.36 3.65 21.98
C PRO A 29 -11.84 2.26 21.59
N LEU A 30 -11.95 1.95 20.28
CA LEU A 30 -12.37 0.64 19.80
C LEU A 30 -11.25 -0.41 19.93
N CYS A 31 -9.97 0.01 19.82
CA CYS A 31 -8.81 -0.87 19.93
C CYS A 31 -8.98 -2.19 19.15
N LEU A 32 -9.42 -2.10 17.90
CA LEU A 32 -9.62 -3.28 17.07
C LEU A 32 -8.29 -3.93 16.72
N THR A 33 -8.27 -5.25 16.67
CA THR A 33 -7.18 -5.96 16.02
C THR A 33 -7.19 -5.65 14.51
N THR A 34 -6.05 -5.83 13.85
CA THR A 34 -5.94 -5.64 12.39
C THR A 34 -6.98 -6.45 11.64
N ARG A 35 -7.23 -7.70 12.06
CA ARG A 35 -8.24 -8.58 11.45
C ARG A 35 -9.68 -8.08 11.65
N GLU A 36 -10.00 -7.57 12.82
CA GLU A 36 -11.33 -7.00 13.07
C GLU A 36 -11.57 -5.73 12.25
N ALA A 37 -10.58 -4.86 12.14
CA ALA A 37 -10.65 -3.66 11.31
C ALA A 37 -10.79 -4.02 9.82
N GLU A 38 -10.02 -5.00 9.33
CA GLU A 38 -10.12 -5.52 7.96
C GLU A 38 -11.54 -6.04 7.68
N ASN A 39 -12.09 -6.88 8.55
CA ASN A 39 -13.45 -7.40 8.40
C ASN A 39 -14.50 -6.29 8.40
N LEU A 40 -14.33 -5.27 9.24
CA LEU A 40 -15.21 -4.11 9.27
C LEU A 40 -15.20 -3.35 7.94
N PHE A 41 -14.02 -3.11 7.37
CA PHE A 41 -13.90 -2.43 6.09
C PHE A 41 -14.53 -3.24 4.95
N LEU A 42 -14.22 -4.52 4.86
CA LEU A 42 -14.75 -5.39 3.81
C LEU A 42 -16.28 -5.51 3.88
N ALA A 43 -16.83 -5.49 5.09
CA ALA A 43 -18.29 -5.51 5.27
C ALA A 43 -18.97 -4.15 4.99
N ALA A 44 -18.26 -3.03 5.19
CA ALA A 44 -18.82 -1.69 5.05
C ALA A 44 -18.78 -1.16 3.60
N VAL A 45 -17.83 -1.61 2.80
CA VAL A 45 -17.62 -1.11 1.44
C VAL A 45 -18.08 -2.17 0.43
N PRO A 46 -19.10 -1.88 -0.40
CA PRO A 46 -19.57 -2.82 -1.42
C PRO A 46 -18.50 -3.17 -2.45
N GLU A 47 -18.55 -4.40 -2.94
CA GLU A 47 -17.72 -4.84 -4.07
C GLU A 47 -18.12 -4.13 -5.37
N GLY A 48 -17.16 -4.03 -6.28
CA GLY A 48 -17.35 -3.44 -7.60
C GLY A 48 -17.09 -1.93 -7.64
N ARG A 49 -17.33 -1.36 -8.82
CA ARG A 49 -17.10 0.07 -9.07
C ARG A 49 -18.31 0.89 -8.66
N LEU A 50 -18.07 1.92 -7.90
CA LEU A 50 -19.10 2.83 -7.39
C LEU A 50 -18.97 4.20 -8.07
N ALA A 51 -20.07 4.70 -8.64
CA ALA A 51 -20.15 6.05 -9.15
C ALA A 51 -20.39 7.05 -8.00
N LEU A 52 -20.16 8.34 -8.25
CA LEU A 52 -20.31 9.39 -7.23
C LEU A 52 -21.66 9.38 -6.51
N PRO A 53 -22.82 9.17 -7.16
CA PRO A 53 -24.10 9.13 -6.46
C PRO A 53 -24.21 7.98 -5.45
N GLU A 54 -23.61 6.83 -5.75
CA GLU A 54 -23.60 5.67 -4.86
C GLU A 54 -22.70 5.90 -3.65
N ILE A 55 -21.52 6.48 -3.87
CA ILE A 55 -20.58 6.89 -2.81
C ILE A 55 -21.25 7.93 -1.90
N ALA A 56 -21.89 8.95 -2.47
CA ALA A 56 -22.59 9.97 -1.72
C ALA A 56 -23.70 9.36 -0.84
N ARG A 57 -24.47 8.42 -1.38
CA ARG A 57 -25.51 7.70 -0.62
C ARG A 57 -24.93 6.92 0.56
N LEU A 58 -23.78 6.26 0.39
CA LEU A 58 -23.08 5.55 1.49
C LEU A 58 -22.61 6.51 2.59
N LEU A 59 -22.23 7.73 2.20
CA LEU A 59 -21.81 8.79 3.13
C LEU A 59 -22.98 9.56 3.77
N GLY A 60 -24.21 9.33 3.32
CA GLY A 60 -25.39 10.09 3.77
C GLY A 60 -25.40 11.53 3.24
N LEU A 61 -24.77 11.79 2.10
CA LEU A 61 -24.60 13.13 1.49
C LEU A 61 -25.31 13.22 0.13
N SER A 62 -25.53 14.46 -0.36
CA SER A 62 -25.81 14.64 -1.77
C SER A 62 -24.53 14.45 -2.62
N PRO A 63 -24.63 14.12 -3.93
CA PRO A 63 -23.48 14.00 -4.79
C PRO A 63 -22.61 15.28 -4.82
N GLU A 64 -23.24 16.46 -4.82
CA GLU A 64 -22.56 17.75 -4.83
C GLU A 64 -21.83 18.01 -3.50
N ALA A 65 -22.43 17.62 -2.37
CA ALA A 65 -21.80 17.73 -1.05
C ALA A 65 -20.59 16.78 -0.94
N ALA A 66 -20.76 15.54 -1.38
CA ALA A 66 -19.68 14.55 -1.40
C ALA A 66 -18.51 14.99 -2.29
N ALA A 67 -18.81 15.48 -3.51
CA ALA A 67 -17.78 16.00 -4.41
C ALA A 67 -17.03 17.16 -3.79
N ARG A 68 -17.73 18.15 -3.23
CA ARG A 68 -17.10 19.33 -2.62
C ARG A 68 -16.21 18.97 -1.43
N GLN A 69 -16.63 18.02 -0.62
CA GLN A 69 -15.93 17.66 0.62
C GLN A 69 -14.73 16.74 0.39
N TYR A 70 -14.85 15.78 -0.52
CA TYR A 70 -13.87 14.70 -0.66
C TYR A 70 -13.12 14.69 -2.00
N LEU A 71 -13.62 15.43 -2.99
CA LEU A 71 -13.08 15.46 -4.35
C LEU A 71 -12.92 16.91 -4.85
N PRO A 72 -12.38 17.84 -4.03
CA PRO A 72 -12.15 19.18 -4.52
C PRO A 72 -11.19 19.08 -5.72
N ASP A 73 -11.59 19.62 -6.85
CA ASP A 73 -10.81 19.67 -8.09
C ASP A 73 -10.52 18.30 -8.75
N VAL A 74 -11.19 17.23 -8.32
CA VAL A 74 -11.04 15.88 -8.90
C VAL A 74 -12.38 15.36 -9.41
N ALA A 75 -12.41 14.96 -10.68
CA ALA A 75 -13.55 14.23 -11.24
C ALA A 75 -13.31 12.71 -11.13
N LEU A 76 -14.31 11.98 -10.66
CA LEU A 76 -14.26 10.52 -10.74
C LEU A 76 -14.41 10.07 -12.20
N PRO A 77 -13.76 8.96 -12.58
CA PRO A 77 -13.96 8.37 -13.88
C PRO A 77 -15.45 7.97 -14.06
N PRO A 78 -15.99 8.08 -15.29
CA PRO A 78 -17.41 7.76 -15.55
C PRO A 78 -17.80 6.36 -15.12
N GLU A 79 -16.88 5.41 -15.21
CA GLU A 79 -17.07 4.02 -14.79
C GLU A 79 -17.02 3.84 -13.25
N GLY A 80 -16.82 4.91 -12.49
CA GLY A 80 -16.69 4.88 -11.06
C GLY A 80 -15.32 4.39 -10.57
N VAL A 81 -15.20 4.18 -9.25
CA VAL A 81 -13.98 3.69 -8.59
C VAL A 81 -14.28 2.44 -7.77
N ASP A 82 -13.33 1.52 -7.74
CA ASP A 82 -13.39 0.32 -6.90
C ASP A 82 -12.86 0.66 -5.50
N LEU A 83 -13.75 1.12 -4.64
CA LEU A 83 -13.41 1.46 -3.26
C LEU A 83 -13.08 0.21 -2.44
N HIS A 84 -13.74 -0.92 -2.73
CA HIS A 84 -13.49 -2.18 -2.03
C HIS A 84 -12.04 -2.65 -2.24
N ALA A 85 -11.54 -2.60 -3.48
CA ALA A 85 -10.14 -2.92 -3.78
C ALA A 85 -9.17 -1.97 -3.05
N ARG A 86 -9.47 -0.67 -2.98
CA ARG A 86 -8.63 0.32 -2.26
C ARG A 86 -8.55 0.01 -0.76
N VAL A 87 -9.69 -0.29 -0.15
CA VAL A 87 -9.77 -0.65 1.26
C VAL A 87 -9.07 -1.98 1.54
N THR A 88 -9.23 -2.96 0.66
CA THR A 88 -8.51 -4.25 0.71
C THR A 88 -7.00 -4.03 0.68
N HIS A 89 -6.52 -3.16 -0.22
CA HIS A 89 -5.10 -2.79 -0.26
C HIS A 89 -4.64 -2.22 1.09
N GLN A 90 -5.34 -1.21 1.61
CA GLN A 90 -4.94 -0.50 2.83
C GLN A 90 -4.89 -1.44 4.05
N ALA A 91 -5.90 -2.28 4.23
CA ALA A 91 -5.96 -3.23 5.33
C ALA A 91 -4.84 -4.30 5.22
N ALA A 92 -4.63 -4.82 4.01
CA ALA A 92 -3.59 -5.80 3.76
C ALA A 92 -2.17 -5.23 3.90
N GLU A 93 -1.93 -3.96 3.51
CA GLU A 93 -0.62 -3.31 3.70
C GLU A 93 -0.31 -3.12 5.18
N TYR A 94 -1.27 -2.71 6.00
CA TYR A 94 -1.05 -2.60 7.44
C TYR A 94 -0.54 -3.93 8.03
N ARG A 95 -1.21 -5.03 7.71
CA ARG A 95 -0.81 -6.38 8.14
C ARG A 95 0.54 -6.80 7.56
N ARG A 96 0.83 -6.46 6.29
CA ARG A 96 2.14 -6.73 5.68
C ARG A 96 3.28 -6.03 6.40
N VAL A 97 3.08 -4.79 6.85
CA VAL A 97 4.07 -4.06 7.64
C VAL A 97 4.35 -4.75 8.98
N GLU A 98 3.32 -5.24 9.66
CA GLU A 98 3.50 -6.00 10.91
C GLU A 98 4.33 -7.28 10.67
N HIS A 99 3.96 -8.07 9.64
CA HIS A 99 4.70 -9.28 9.29
C HIS A 99 6.11 -8.98 8.77
N ALA A 100 6.32 -7.86 8.07
CA ALA A 100 7.64 -7.45 7.61
C ALA A 100 8.56 -7.10 8.79
N ARG A 101 8.03 -6.41 9.81
CA ARG A 101 8.76 -6.18 11.06
C ARG A 101 9.15 -7.50 11.72
N ASP A 102 8.22 -8.45 11.79
CA ASP A 102 8.48 -9.75 12.43
C ASP A 102 9.51 -10.57 11.64
N ALA A 103 9.46 -10.54 10.30
CA ALA A 103 10.47 -11.16 9.43
C ALA A 103 11.86 -10.54 9.63
N LEU A 104 11.95 -9.22 9.79
CA LEU A 104 13.22 -8.53 10.09
C LEU A 104 13.77 -8.92 11.48
N ILE A 105 12.92 -9.01 12.50
CA ILE A 105 13.31 -9.44 13.85
C ILE A 105 13.81 -10.89 13.83
N ALA A 106 13.14 -11.76 13.03
CA ALA A 106 13.53 -13.16 12.86
C ALA A 106 14.76 -13.35 11.95
N ASN A 107 15.28 -12.29 11.33
CA ASN A 107 16.32 -12.33 10.31
C ASN A 107 15.96 -13.30 9.16
N ASP A 108 14.72 -13.21 8.68
CA ASP A 108 14.18 -13.99 7.55
C ASP A 108 13.99 -13.10 6.31
N PRO A 109 15.06 -12.90 5.52
CA PRO A 109 15.00 -12.04 4.33
C PRO A 109 14.11 -12.61 3.22
N GLU A 110 13.94 -13.94 3.15
CA GLU A 110 13.06 -14.59 2.19
C GLU A 110 11.58 -14.27 2.51
N ALA A 111 11.17 -14.31 3.79
CA ALA A 111 9.84 -13.89 4.20
C ALA A 111 9.62 -12.41 3.93
N PHE A 112 10.60 -11.56 4.23
CA PHE A 112 10.53 -10.13 3.93
C PHE A 112 10.39 -9.89 2.41
N GLY A 113 11.17 -10.59 1.59
CA GLY A 113 11.10 -10.52 0.12
C GLY A 113 9.72 -10.90 -0.42
N ARG A 114 9.12 -11.99 0.07
CA ARG A 114 7.75 -12.38 -0.29
C ARG A 114 6.71 -11.30 0.04
N LEU A 115 6.86 -10.62 1.16
CA LEU A 115 5.98 -9.51 1.55
C LEU A 115 6.15 -8.29 0.64
N MET A 116 7.37 -8.01 0.16
CA MET A 116 7.61 -6.98 -0.85
C MET A 116 6.86 -7.27 -2.15
N VAL A 117 6.93 -8.51 -2.65
CA VAL A 117 6.20 -8.93 -3.86
C VAL A 117 4.70 -8.81 -3.65
N ALA A 118 4.17 -9.33 -2.55
CA ALA A 118 2.74 -9.24 -2.23
C ALA A 118 2.25 -7.78 -2.12
N SER A 119 3.12 -6.88 -1.67
CA SER A 119 2.84 -5.44 -1.65
C SER A 119 2.79 -4.85 -3.06
N HIS A 120 3.71 -5.24 -3.96
CA HIS A 120 3.70 -4.82 -5.36
C HIS A 120 2.42 -5.28 -6.06
N ASP A 121 2.07 -6.56 -5.93
CA ASP A 121 0.85 -7.12 -6.51
C ASP A 121 -0.38 -6.36 -6.04
N SER A 122 -0.47 -6.04 -4.75
CA SER A 122 -1.57 -5.25 -4.21
C SER A 122 -1.57 -3.79 -4.70
N CYS A 123 -0.40 -3.19 -4.91
CA CYS A 123 -0.29 -1.88 -5.55
C CYS A 123 -0.78 -1.90 -7.00
N ARG A 124 -0.49 -2.97 -7.74
CA ARG A 124 -0.95 -3.17 -9.12
C ARG A 124 -2.46 -3.45 -9.18
N ASP A 125 -2.92 -4.47 -8.47
CA ASP A 125 -4.24 -5.05 -8.65
C ASP A 125 -5.33 -4.35 -7.83
N ASN A 126 -5.03 -3.93 -6.60
CA ASN A 126 -5.99 -3.32 -5.70
C ASN A 126 -5.90 -1.80 -5.67
N LEU A 127 -4.71 -1.23 -5.56
CA LEU A 127 -4.53 0.22 -5.52
C LEU A 127 -4.53 0.85 -6.93
N GLY A 128 -4.04 0.12 -7.94
CA GLY A 128 -4.01 0.57 -9.33
C GLY A 128 -2.99 1.68 -9.58
N VAL A 129 -1.86 1.66 -8.87
CA VAL A 129 -0.79 2.66 -9.01
C VAL A 129 0.46 2.12 -9.73
N SER A 130 0.47 0.86 -10.15
CA SER A 130 1.54 0.33 -10.98
C SER A 130 1.37 0.71 -12.45
N CYS A 131 2.36 0.41 -13.24
CA CYS A 131 2.33 0.52 -14.69
C CYS A 131 3.12 -0.65 -15.31
N PRO A 132 2.92 -0.94 -16.63
CA PRO A 132 3.59 -2.07 -17.28
C PRO A 132 5.12 -2.03 -17.19
N GLU A 133 5.72 -0.84 -17.11
CA GLU A 133 7.16 -0.66 -16.96
C GLU A 133 7.64 -1.14 -15.58
N LEU A 134 6.94 -0.73 -14.52
CA LEU A 134 7.24 -1.16 -13.14
C LEU A 134 7.03 -2.66 -12.96
N ASP A 135 5.95 -3.21 -13.52
CA ASP A 135 5.67 -4.64 -13.45
C ASP A 135 6.78 -5.45 -14.14
N ARG A 136 7.23 -5.01 -15.34
CA ARG A 136 8.35 -5.64 -16.04
C ARG A 136 9.66 -5.56 -15.25
N LEU A 137 9.93 -4.44 -14.57
CA LEU A 137 11.13 -4.29 -13.72
C LEU A 137 11.07 -5.26 -12.53
N VAL A 138 9.94 -5.38 -11.86
CA VAL A 138 9.76 -6.33 -10.74
C VAL A 138 9.92 -7.76 -11.21
N ASP A 139 9.27 -8.15 -12.31
CA ASP A 139 9.40 -9.47 -12.90
C ASP A 139 10.85 -9.79 -13.31
N ALA A 140 11.55 -8.84 -13.90
CA ALA A 140 12.94 -9.01 -14.27
C ALA A 140 13.85 -9.17 -13.03
N ALA A 141 13.60 -8.37 -11.98
CA ALA A 141 14.35 -8.46 -10.73
C ALA A 141 14.20 -9.83 -10.05
N LEU A 142 12.98 -10.36 -10.02
CA LEU A 142 12.74 -11.70 -9.45
C LEU A 142 13.43 -12.79 -10.29
N ARG A 143 13.38 -12.71 -11.62
CA ARG A 143 14.12 -13.63 -12.50
C ARG A 143 15.63 -13.51 -12.34
N ALA A 144 16.15 -12.31 -12.07
CA ALA A 144 17.57 -12.08 -11.79
C ALA A 144 18.01 -12.52 -10.38
N GLY A 145 17.10 -13.08 -9.58
CA GLY A 145 17.39 -13.65 -8.27
C GLY A 145 17.24 -12.71 -7.09
N ALA A 146 16.44 -11.64 -7.23
CA ALA A 146 16.01 -10.86 -6.08
C ALA A 146 15.11 -11.73 -5.16
N LEU A 147 15.29 -11.60 -3.86
CA LEU A 147 14.44 -12.20 -2.84
C LEU A 147 13.05 -11.56 -2.81
N GLY A 148 12.99 -10.28 -3.17
CA GLY A 148 11.79 -9.50 -3.27
C GLY A 148 12.01 -8.23 -4.08
N ALA A 149 10.95 -7.75 -4.70
CA ALA A 149 10.95 -6.54 -5.50
C ALA A 149 9.58 -5.88 -5.43
N ARG A 150 9.55 -4.55 -5.44
CA ARG A 150 8.30 -3.77 -5.52
C ARG A 150 8.55 -2.39 -6.10
N LEU A 151 7.50 -1.79 -6.62
CA LEU A 151 7.51 -0.36 -6.93
C LEU A 151 7.77 0.48 -5.67
N THR A 152 8.37 1.65 -5.84
CA THR A 152 8.57 2.63 -4.77
C THR A 152 8.22 4.04 -5.26
N GLY A 153 7.87 4.92 -4.33
CA GLY A 153 7.32 6.24 -4.63
C GLY A 153 5.82 6.21 -4.88
N ALA A 154 5.30 7.19 -5.59
CA ALA A 154 3.87 7.36 -5.86
C ALA A 154 3.28 6.31 -6.82
N GLY A 155 4.10 5.57 -7.52
CA GLY A 155 3.66 4.72 -8.62
C GLY A 155 3.53 5.48 -9.94
N PHE A 156 2.77 4.92 -10.89
CA PHE A 156 2.56 5.45 -12.24
C PHE A 156 3.83 5.61 -13.08
N GLY A 157 4.93 5.03 -12.66
CA GLY A 157 6.28 5.11 -13.19
C GLY A 157 7.30 5.24 -12.07
N GLY A 158 8.54 5.57 -12.40
CA GLY A 158 9.61 5.80 -11.43
C GLY A 158 10.51 4.59 -11.21
N ALA A 159 10.64 4.11 -9.98
CA ALA A 159 11.64 3.13 -9.61
C ALA A 159 11.05 1.91 -8.89
N THR A 160 11.83 0.85 -8.85
CA THR A 160 11.61 -0.31 -7.98
C THR A 160 12.69 -0.40 -6.90
N VAL A 161 12.35 -0.94 -5.75
CA VAL A 161 13.30 -1.36 -4.72
C VAL A 161 13.37 -2.89 -4.73
N ASN A 162 14.59 -3.42 -4.68
CA ASN A 162 14.86 -4.84 -4.83
C ASN A 162 15.73 -5.32 -3.67
N LEU A 163 15.34 -6.42 -3.04
CA LEU A 163 16.11 -7.08 -2.00
C LEU A 163 16.97 -8.17 -2.62
N VAL A 164 18.27 -8.06 -2.47
CA VAL A 164 19.24 -8.97 -3.10
C VAL A 164 20.31 -9.36 -2.09
N TRP A 165 20.75 -10.61 -2.11
CA TRP A 165 21.92 -11.00 -1.34
C TRP A 165 23.15 -10.19 -1.75
N ARG A 166 23.96 -9.72 -0.78
CA ARG A 166 25.13 -8.87 -1.03
C ARG A 166 26.09 -9.50 -2.05
N GLU A 167 26.34 -10.79 -1.93
CA GLU A 167 27.21 -11.53 -2.85
C GLU A 167 26.64 -11.71 -4.26
N LYS A 168 25.35 -11.51 -4.44
CA LYS A 168 24.65 -11.58 -5.74
C LYS A 168 24.50 -10.21 -6.42
N THR A 169 24.89 -9.12 -5.76
CA THR A 169 24.60 -7.76 -6.24
C THR A 169 25.15 -7.49 -7.65
N PHE A 170 26.39 -7.89 -7.94
CA PHE A 170 26.98 -7.66 -9.26
C PHE A 170 26.26 -8.44 -10.37
N SER A 171 26.06 -9.73 -10.19
CA SER A 171 25.33 -10.56 -11.16
C SER A 171 23.89 -10.07 -11.37
N PHE A 172 23.23 -9.63 -10.29
CA PHE A 172 21.90 -9.04 -10.37
C PHE A 172 21.89 -7.76 -11.22
N ILE A 173 22.83 -6.84 -11.01
CA ILE A 173 22.94 -5.60 -11.79
C ILE A 173 23.17 -5.91 -13.28
N GLU A 174 24.05 -6.86 -13.59
CA GLU A 174 24.32 -7.28 -14.97
C GLU A 174 23.07 -7.89 -15.63
N GLU A 175 22.33 -8.74 -14.93
CA GLU A 175 21.09 -9.32 -15.44
C GLU A 175 20.01 -8.24 -15.68
N MET A 176 19.83 -7.31 -14.73
CA MET A 176 18.91 -6.19 -14.88
C MET A 176 19.29 -5.28 -16.04
N ALA A 177 20.59 -4.97 -16.18
CA ALA A 177 21.10 -4.20 -17.31
C ALA A 177 20.75 -4.86 -18.65
N ARG A 178 20.97 -6.16 -18.75
CA ARG A 178 20.69 -6.94 -19.96
C ARG A 178 19.19 -7.04 -20.24
N ALA A 179 18.39 -7.32 -19.20
CA ALA A 179 16.95 -7.56 -19.36
C ALA A 179 16.13 -6.30 -19.63
N CYS A 180 16.51 -5.18 -19.00
CA CYS A 180 15.67 -3.97 -18.99
C CYS A 180 16.32 -2.76 -19.66
N TYR A 181 17.65 -2.72 -19.76
CA TYR A 181 18.39 -1.53 -20.14
C TYR A 181 19.38 -1.76 -21.32
N ALA A 182 19.21 -2.84 -22.09
CA ALA A 182 20.09 -3.17 -23.21
C ALA A 182 20.25 -2.03 -24.24
N ASN A 183 19.21 -1.22 -24.44
CA ASN A 183 19.19 -0.10 -25.37
C ASN A 183 19.29 1.27 -24.66
N HIS A 184 19.65 1.29 -23.38
CA HIS A 184 19.80 2.55 -22.65
C HIS A 184 21.08 3.26 -23.09
N PRO A 185 21.05 4.57 -23.38
CA PRO A 185 22.19 5.30 -23.94
C PRO A 185 23.38 5.51 -22.97
N GLY A 186 23.27 5.08 -21.74
CA GLY A 186 24.30 5.19 -20.71
C GLY A 186 24.29 3.98 -19.78
N PRO A 187 25.00 4.02 -18.66
CA PRO A 187 24.95 2.97 -17.66
C PRO A 187 23.51 2.77 -17.17
N PRO A 188 23.10 1.54 -16.81
CA PRO A 188 21.76 1.28 -16.31
C PRO A 188 21.53 2.11 -15.03
N PRO A 189 20.36 2.73 -14.86
CA PRO A 189 20.05 3.54 -13.67
C PRO A 189 19.76 2.64 -12.45
N VAL A 190 20.75 1.82 -12.08
CA VAL A 190 20.69 0.90 -10.94
C VAL A 190 21.75 1.33 -9.94
N PHE A 191 21.36 1.51 -8.70
CA PHE A 191 22.28 1.87 -7.62
C PHE A 191 21.99 1.07 -6.35
N ILE A 192 23.05 0.89 -5.56
CA ILE A 192 22.94 0.22 -4.26
C ILE A 192 22.51 1.28 -3.24
N ALA A 193 21.40 1.04 -2.56
CA ALA A 193 20.96 1.86 -1.44
C ALA A 193 21.41 1.21 -0.12
N GLU A 194 21.94 2.01 0.77
CA GLU A 194 22.24 1.62 2.15
C GLU A 194 21.21 2.23 3.11
N THR A 195 20.92 1.50 4.19
CA THR A 195 20.04 2.01 5.23
C THR A 195 20.73 3.16 5.97
N ALA A 196 20.00 4.24 6.16
CA ALA A 196 20.44 5.39 6.95
C ALA A 196 19.65 5.49 8.25
N PRO A 197 20.15 6.21 9.25
CA PRO A 197 19.37 6.56 10.44
C PRO A 197 18.07 7.28 10.04
N PRO A 198 17.02 7.21 10.89
CA PRO A 198 15.78 7.93 10.60
C PRO A 198 16.03 9.44 10.46
N ALA A 199 15.20 10.09 9.66
CA ALA A 199 15.24 11.54 9.55
C ALA A 199 15.06 12.18 10.93
N GLY A 200 15.88 13.14 11.24
CA GLY A 200 15.84 13.88 12.50
C GLY A 200 16.00 15.38 12.26
N VAL A 201 15.53 16.18 13.20
CA VAL A 201 15.80 17.62 13.21
C VAL A 201 17.16 17.81 13.91
N GLY A 202 18.19 18.13 13.12
CA GLY A 202 19.48 18.56 13.64
C GLY A 202 19.41 20.01 14.09
N ASP A 203 20.06 20.33 15.23
CA ASP A 203 20.26 21.72 15.63
C ASP A 203 21.28 22.34 14.67
N LEU A 204 20.84 23.26 13.82
CA LEU A 204 21.72 23.98 12.88
C LEU A 204 22.60 25.05 13.55
N ARG A 205 22.69 25.02 14.88
CA ARG A 205 23.57 25.90 15.67
C ARG A 205 24.91 25.20 15.89
N GLY A 206 25.78 25.30 14.94
CA GLY A 206 27.19 25.02 15.03
C GLY A 206 27.97 26.23 14.55
#